data_9c51a458c93dd17b8a08dda3876a8db1
#
_entry.id   9c51a458c93dd17b8a08dda3876a8db1
#
_cell.length_a   1.000
_cell.length_b   1.000
_cell.length_c   1.000
_cell.angle_alpha   90.00
_cell.angle_beta   90.00
_cell.angle_gamma   90.00
#
_symmetry.space_group_name_H-M   'P 1'
#
loop_
_entity.id
_entity.type
_entity.pdbx_description
1 polymer ?
#
loop_
_entity_poly.entity_id
_entity_poly.type
_entity_poly.pdbx_seq_one_letter_code
_entity_poly.pdbx_strand_id
1 'polypeptide(L)'
;PNVQSLLKEDRIFPPSAGHAAALGGAFFGSMDEYRARHARSIADPEGFWGEVAQDFEWFTPWSRVLEWNCPDAKWFVGATTNICHNALDRHVLDGHGHEVGIIWEGEPRSEAGANGTPEVKHLCYGELLEEVCRCANALKSLGVRKGDVVTLYMGMVPELAIAMLACARIGAAH
;
A
#
# COMPACT_ATOMS: atom_id res chain seq x y z
N PRO A 1 -17.94 1.80 -32.62
CA PRO A 1 -16.59 1.26 -32.38
C PRO A 1 -16.65 -0.25 -32.40
N ASN A 2 -15.81 -0.87 -33.24
CA ASN A 2 -15.81 -2.30 -33.45
C ASN A 2 -15.13 -2.97 -32.27
N VAL A 3 -15.71 -3.98 -31.65
CA VAL A 3 -15.16 -4.72 -30.50
C VAL A 3 -13.76 -5.26 -30.79
N GLN A 4 -13.42 -5.53 -32.03
CA GLN A 4 -12.08 -5.94 -32.46
C GLN A 4 -10.99 -4.88 -32.21
N SER A 5 -11.35 -3.60 -32.08
CA SER A 5 -10.36 -2.55 -31.74
C SER A 5 -9.88 -2.61 -30.28
N LEU A 6 -10.61 -3.30 -29.41
CA LEU A 6 -10.23 -3.50 -28.01
C LEU A 6 -9.29 -4.69 -27.81
N LEU A 7 -9.14 -5.56 -28.81
CA LEU A 7 -8.32 -6.77 -28.75
C LEU A 7 -6.89 -6.57 -29.28
N LYS A 8 -6.64 -5.45 -29.96
CA LYS A 8 -5.31 -5.09 -30.49
C LYS A 8 -5.04 -3.64 -30.15
N GLU A 9 -4.29 -3.43 -29.08
CA GLU A 9 -3.85 -2.09 -28.66
C GLU A 9 -2.37 -1.94 -29.01
N ASP A 10 -2.09 -1.25 -30.09
CA ASP A 10 -0.72 -0.98 -30.57
C ASP A 10 -0.25 0.44 -30.22
N ARG A 11 -1.09 1.23 -29.53
CA ARG A 11 -0.75 2.61 -29.16
C ARG A 11 0.24 2.61 -28.01
N ILE A 12 1.25 3.47 -28.13
CA ILE A 12 2.23 3.72 -27.07
C ILE A 12 1.90 5.07 -26.45
N PHE A 13 1.72 5.10 -25.14
CA PHE A 13 1.46 6.32 -24.37
C PHE A 13 2.71 6.65 -23.54
N PRO A 14 3.66 7.44 -24.09
CA PRO A 14 4.84 7.82 -23.34
C PRO A 14 4.45 8.76 -22.17
N PRO A 15 5.14 8.69 -21.03
CA PRO A 15 4.96 9.67 -19.95
C PRO A 15 5.21 11.07 -20.47
N SER A 16 4.38 12.05 -20.04
CA SER A 16 4.66 13.44 -20.37
C SER A 16 5.93 13.92 -19.68
N ALA A 17 6.73 14.73 -20.36
CA ALA A 17 7.96 15.30 -19.79
C ALA A 17 7.70 16.11 -18.51
N GLY A 18 6.55 16.80 -18.44
CA GLY A 18 6.14 17.55 -17.24
C GLY A 18 5.82 16.65 -16.05
N HIS A 19 5.23 15.48 -16.27
CA HIS A 19 4.91 14.53 -15.21
C HIS A 19 6.18 13.93 -14.62
N ALA A 20 7.12 13.50 -15.48
CA ALA A 20 8.40 12.96 -15.02
C ALA A 20 9.20 13.99 -14.20
N ALA A 21 9.19 15.27 -14.62
CA ALA A 21 9.86 16.35 -13.90
C ALA A 21 9.20 16.66 -12.55
N ALA A 22 7.86 16.64 -12.47
CA ALA A 22 7.11 16.88 -11.24
C ALA A 22 7.32 15.80 -10.17
N LEU A 23 7.64 14.57 -10.58
CA LEU A 23 7.94 13.44 -9.69
C LEU A 23 9.43 13.30 -9.36
N GLY A 24 10.29 14.24 -9.74
CA GLY A 24 11.73 14.15 -9.53
C GLY A 24 12.44 13.11 -10.40
N GLY A 25 11.77 12.62 -11.44
CA GLY A 25 12.24 11.58 -12.36
C GLY A 25 11.54 10.23 -12.16
N ALA A 26 11.81 9.30 -13.05
CA ALA A 26 11.36 7.92 -12.93
C ALA A 26 12.29 7.15 -11.98
N PHE A 27 11.74 6.21 -11.22
CA PHE A 27 12.52 5.33 -10.33
C PHE A 27 13.59 4.53 -11.09
N PHE A 28 13.29 4.14 -12.33
CA PHE A 28 14.26 3.59 -13.28
C PHE A 28 14.50 4.58 -14.42
N GLY A 29 15.74 4.92 -14.66
CA GLY A 29 16.15 5.80 -15.77
C GLY A 29 16.05 5.14 -17.14
N SER A 30 16.04 3.80 -17.20
CA SER A 30 15.98 3.04 -18.45
C SER A 30 15.43 1.63 -18.26
N MET A 31 15.01 1.01 -19.37
CA MET A 31 14.60 -0.40 -19.38
C MET A 31 15.78 -1.35 -19.10
N ASP A 32 17.00 -0.96 -19.41
CA ASP A 32 18.19 -1.80 -19.15
C ASP A 32 18.51 -1.81 -17.65
N GLU A 33 18.33 -0.69 -16.96
CA GLU A 33 18.43 -0.62 -15.50
C GLU A 33 17.36 -1.50 -14.82
N TYR A 34 16.12 -1.44 -15.29
CA TYR A 34 15.05 -2.32 -14.80
C TYR A 34 15.40 -3.80 -15.00
N ARG A 35 15.86 -4.17 -16.21
CA ARG A 35 16.24 -5.57 -16.54
C ARG A 35 17.41 -6.05 -15.68
N ALA A 36 18.42 -5.21 -15.47
CA ALA A 36 19.57 -5.54 -14.62
C ALA A 36 19.13 -5.79 -13.18
N ARG A 37 18.27 -4.93 -12.62
CA ARG A 37 17.74 -5.06 -11.27
C ARG A 37 16.84 -6.31 -11.12
N HIS A 38 15.99 -6.58 -12.11
CA HIS A 38 15.20 -7.80 -12.16
C HIS A 38 16.07 -9.06 -12.24
N ALA A 39 17.09 -9.07 -13.11
CA ALA A 39 18.02 -10.20 -13.21
C ALA A 39 18.74 -10.46 -11.88
N ARG A 40 19.16 -9.41 -11.16
CA ARG A 40 19.76 -9.51 -9.83
C ARG A 40 18.80 -10.12 -8.81
N SER A 41 17.51 -9.72 -8.81
CA SER A 41 16.52 -10.26 -7.87
C SER A 41 16.28 -11.76 -8.02
N ILE A 42 16.56 -12.31 -9.21
CA ILE A 42 16.46 -13.75 -9.48
C ILE A 42 17.78 -14.47 -9.19
N ALA A 43 18.92 -13.86 -9.53
CA ALA A 43 20.24 -14.49 -9.35
C ALA A 43 20.69 -14.52 -7.89
N ASP A 44 20.34 -13.49 -7.11
CA ASP A 44 20.68 -13.34 -5.69
C ASP A 44 19.44 -12.85 -4.90
N PRO A 45 18.44 -13.69 -4.68
CA PRO A 45 17.23 -13.29 -3.98
C PRO A 45 17.48 -12.89 -2.52
N GLU A 46 18.39 -13.54 -1.81
CA GLU A 46 18.68 -13.21 -0.41
C GLU A 46 19.32 -11.84 -0.30
N GLY A 47 20.35 -11.55 -1.09
CA GLY A 47 21.01 -10.25 -1.08
C GLY A 47 20.11 -9.13 -1.56
N PHE A 48 19.34 -9.37 -2.63
CA PHE A 48 18.42 -8.39 -3.19
C PHE A 48 17.29 -8.00 -2.22
N TRP A 49 16.58 -8.99 -1.71
CA TRP A 49 15.44 -8.72 -0.81
C TRP A 49 15.89 -8.31 0.58
N GLY A 50 17.08 -8.74 1.02
CA GLY A 50 17.67 -8.25 2.26
C GLY A 50 18.03 -6.77 2.20
N GLU A 51 18.48 -6.27 1.05
CA GLU A 51 18.73 -4.84 0.81
C GLU A 51 17.41 -4.05 0.80
N VAL A 52 16.41 -4.50 0.02
CA VAL A 52 15.10 -3.86 -0.05
C VAL A 52 14.41 -3.81 1.33
N ALA A 53 14.56 -4.85 2.11
CA ALA A 53 13.95 -4.95 3.44
C ALA A 53 14.52 -3.95 4.46
N GLN A 54 15.71 -3.37 4.21
CA GLN A 54 16.30 -2.34 5.07
C GLN A 54 15.54 -1.00 5.00
N ASP A 55 14.75 -0.78 3.96
CA ASP A 55 13.89 0.40 3.82
C ASP A 55 12.66 0.36 4.73
N PHE A 56 12.42 -0.75 5.43
CA PHE A 56 11.29 -0.96 6.32
C PHE A 56 11.73 -1.04 7.78
N GLU A 57 10.83 -0.62 8.67
CA GLU A 57 11.04 -0.75 10.12
C GLU A 57 10.67 -2.15 10.60
N TRP A 58 11.60 -2.77 11.32
CA TRP A 58 11.45 -4.08 11.93
C TRP A 58 11.55 -3.95 13.45
N PHE A 59 10.58 -4.49 14.18
CA PHE A 59 10.63 -4.54 15.65
C PHE A 59 11.67 -5.54 16.15
N THR A 60 11.85 -6.62 15.37
CA THR A 60 12.94 -7.59 15.56
C THR A 60 13.54 -7.87 14.20
N PRO A 61 14.84 -7.71 14.00
CA PRO A 61 15.50 -8.02 12.74
C PRO A 61 15.48 -9.52 12.46
N TRP A 62 15.68 -9.90 11.21
CA TRP A 62 15.78 -11.28 10.78
C TRP A 62 17.14 -11.89 11.08
N SER A 63 17.17 -13.20 11.29
CA SER A 63 18.39 -14.00 11.38
C SER A 63 18.85 -14.51 10.00
N ARG A 64 17.92 -14.69 9.07
CA ARG A 64 18.15 -15.11 7.68
C ARG A 64 17.06 -14.51 6.80
N VAL A 65 17.46 -14.08 5.58
CA VAL A 65 16.52 -13.49 4.62
C VAL A 65 15.56 -14.55 4.06
N LEU A 66 16.09 -15.72 3.68
CA LEU A 66 15.31 -16.80 3.08
C LEU A 66 15.74 -18.16 3.62
N GLU A 67 14.79 -18.96 4.04
CA GLU A 67 14.92 -20.41 4.15
C GLU A 67 14.07 -21.05 3.06
N TRP A 68 14.74 -21.67 2.09
CA TRP A 68 14.09 -22.37 1.00
C TRP A 68 14.16 -23.87 1.18
N ASN A 69 13.01 -24.51 1.35
CA ASN A 69 12.87 -25.97 1.39
C ASN A 69 11.65 -26.34 0.55
N CYS A 70 11.85 -26.50 -0.76
CA CYS A 70 10.78 -26.70 -1.74
C CYS A 70 9.77 -27.78 -1.30
N PRO A 71 8.44 -27.52 -1.28
CA PRO A 71 7.78 -26.28 -1.76
C PRO A 71 7.69 -25.14 -0.71
N ASP A 72 8.22 -25.32 0.48
CA ASP A 72 8.08 -24.39 1.59
C ASP A 72 9.17 -23.30 1.52
N ALA A 73 8.77 -22.05 1.79
CA ALA A 73 9.66 -20.92 1.92
C ALA A 73 9.32 -20.11 3.18
N LYS A 74 10.38 -19.68 3.89
CA LYS A 74 10.25 -18.71 4.99
C LYS A 74 11.10 -17.50 4.68
N TRP A 75 10.47 -16.34 4.62
CA TRP A 75 11.16 -15.07 4.43
C TRP A 75 11.37 -14.36 5.76
N PHE A 76 12.51 -13.67 5.88
CA PHE A 76 12.86 -12.85 7.05
C PHE A 76 12.68 -13.60 8.38
N VAL A 77 13.37 -14.73 8.48
CA VAL A 77 13.21 -15.71 9.58
C VAL A 77 13.45 -15.06 10.93
N GLY A 78 12.47 -15.18 11.82
CA GLY A 78 12.51 -14.63 13.17
C GLY A 78 12.22 -13.14 13.26
N ALA A 79 12.06 -12.44 12.13
CA ALA A 79 11.74 -11.03 12.14
C ALA A 79 10.29 -10.76 12.57
N THR A 80 10.07 -9.59 13.13
CA THR A 80 8.74 -9.08 13.47
C THR A 80 8.58 -7.65 12.98
N THR A 81 7.45 -7.38 12.34
CA THR A 81 7.05 -6.04 11.90
C THR A 81 5.53 -5.94 11.90
N ASN A 82 5.02 -4.74 11.63
CA ASN A 82 3.61 -4.52 11.38
C ASN A 82 3.47 -3.64 10.14
N ILE A 83 2.66 -4.09 9.18
CA ILE A 83 2.47 -3.36 7.92
C ILE A 83 1.79 -2.01 8.13
N CYS A 84 0.85 -1.90 9.09
CA CYS A 84 0.21 -0.63 9.44
C CYS A 84 1.23 0.36 10.01
N HIS A 85 2.16 -0.10 10.85
CA HIS A 85 3.24 0.73 11.38
C HIS A 85 4.11 1.29 10.24
N ASN A 86 4.52 0.45 9.31
CA ASN A 86 5.32 0.86 8.16
C ASN A 86 4.56 1.77 7.18
N ALA A 87 3.26 1.55 7.00
CA ALA A 87 2.46 2.34 6.08
C ALA A 87 1.98 3.68 6.67
N LEU A 88 1.96 3.82 7.99
CA LEU A 88 1.28 4.93 8.65
C LEU A 88 2.07 5.54 9.79
N ASP A 89 2.36 4.78 10.87
CA ASP A 89 2.94 5.33 12.10
C ASP A 89 4.30 5.98 11.85
N ARG A 90 5.20 5.31 11.12
CA ARG A 90 6.55 5.84 10.87
C ARG A 90 6.53 7.18 10.16
N HIS A 91 5.60 7.38 9.21
CA HIS A 91 5.49 8.65 8.48
C HIS A 91 5.04 9.79 9.39
N VAL A 92 4.15 9.52 10.35
CA VAL A 92 3.75 10.51 11.36
C VAL A 92 4.92 10.82 12.30
N LEU A 93 5.68 9.79 12.72
CA LEU A 93 6.85 9.94 13.59
C LEU A 93 7.98 10.73 12.90
N ASP A 94 8.14 10.56 11.60
CA ASP A 94 9.12 11.25 10.76
C ASP A 94 8.72 12.71 10.42
N GLY A 95 7.56 13.18 10.92
CA GLY A 95 7.09 14.55 10.74
C GLY A 95 6.17 14.77 9.54
N HIS A 96 5.82 13.73 8.79
CA HIS A 96 4.94 13.77 7.62
C HIS A 96 3.44 13.68 7.96
N GLY A 97 3.08 13.80 9.24
CA GLY A 97 1.70 13.66 9.71
C GLY A 97 0.70 14.64 9.07
N HIS A 98 1.16 15.78 8.55
CA HIS A 98 0.36 16.78 7.85
C HIS A 98 0.18 16.53 6.35
N GLU A 99 0.93 15.58 5.78
CA GLU A 99 0.83 15.24 4.37
C GLU A 99 -0.42 14.40 4.09
N VAL A 100 -0.99 14.58 2.88
CA VAL A 100 -2.20 13.87 2.47
C VAL A 100 -1.86 12.40 2.18
N GLY A 101 -2.43 11.48 2.96
CA GLY A 101 -2.30 10.04 2.79
C GLY A 101 -3.41 9.42 1.93
N ILE A 102 -4.63 9.98 1.98
CA ILE A 102 -5.77 9.51 1.19
C ILE A 102 -6.49 10.71 0.57
N ILE A 103 -6.76 10.62 -0.72
CA ILE A 103 -7.71 11.47 -1.44
C ILE A 103 -8.87 10.58 -1.87
N TRP A 104 -10.07 10.87 -1.40
CA TRP A 104 -11.27 10.18 -1.79
C TRP A 104 -12.20 11.11 -2.54
N GLU A 105 -12.74 10.62 -3.65
CA GLU A 105 -13.74 11.30 -4.45
C GLU A 105 -15.00 10.43 -4.51
N GLY A 106 -16.11 10.97 -4.05
CA GLY A 106 -17.40 10.29 -4.04
C GLY A 106 -18.10 10.35 -5.38
N GLU A 107 -19.20 9.60 -5.50
CA GLU A 107 -20.07 9.69 -6.67
C GLU A 107 -20.69 11.08 -6.79
N PRO A 108 -20.81 11.63 -8.01
CA PRO A 108 -21.48 12.90 -8.22
C PRO A 108 -22.93 12.82 -7.77
N ARG A 109 -23.33 13.62 -6.79
CA ARG A 109 -24.72 13.71 -6.33
C ARG A 109 -25.44 14.75 -7.15
N SER A 110 -26.36 14.33 -8.01
CA SER A 110 -27.26 15.21 -8.75
C SER A 110 -28.68 15.01 -8.22
N GLU A 111 -29.25 16.02 -7.58
CA GLU A 111 -30.69 16.07 -7.31
C GLU A 111 -31.50 16.46 -8.56
N ALA A 112 -30.85 16.91 -9.62
CA ALA A 112 -31.49 17.32 -10.87
C ALA A 112 -30.53 17.21 -12.07
N GLY A 113 -30.24 15.99 -12.55
CA GLY A 113 -29.58 15.76 -13.84
C GLY A 113 -28.10 16.12 -13.92
N ALA A 114 -27.38 15.19 -14.32
CA ALA A 114 -26.07 15.09 -15.03
C ALA A 114 -24.85 15.98 -14.71
N ASN A 115 -24.71 16.82 -13.71
CA ASN A 115 -23.45 17.55 -13.44
C ASN A 115 -23.26 17.91 -11.95
N GLY A 116 -23.56 17.01 -11.02
CA GLY A 116 -23.21 17.21 -9.62
C GLY A 116 -21.70 17.20 -9.42
N THR A 117 -21.18 18.11 -8.60
CA THR A 117 -19.77 18.06 -8.17
C THR A 117 -19.62 16.91 -7.15
N PRO A 118 -18.66 15.98 -7.33
CA PRO A 118 -18.40 14.94 -6.34
C PRO A 118 -17.92 15.53 -5.02
N GLU A 119 -18.25 14.88 -3.93
CA GLU A 119 -17.65 15.16 -2.63
C GLU A 119 -16.18 14.69 -2.66
N VAL A 120 -15.25 15.55 -2.24
CA VAL A 120 -13.83 15.19 -2.12
C VAL A 120 -13.41 15.30 -0.67
N LYS A 121 -12.77 14.25 -0.15
CA LYS A 121 -12.18 14.22 1.19
C LYS A 121 -10.68 14.00 1.11
N HIS A 122 -9.93 14.76 1.87
CA HIS A 122 -8.51 14.58 2.06
C HIS A 122 -8.29 14.17 3.51
N LEU A 123 -7.57 13.07 3.72
CA LEU A 123 -7.13 12.63 5.04
C LEU A 123 -5.62 12.71 5.09
N CYS A 124 -5.08 13.47 6.01
CA CYS A 124 -3.64 13.48 6.24
C CYS A 124 -3.22 12.23 7.05
N TYR A 125 -1.91 11.92 7.06
CA TYR A 125 -1.39 10.76 7.78
C TYR A 125 -1.72 10.79 9.27
N GLY A 126 -1.72 11.97 9.91
CA GLY A 126 -2.06 12.12 11.32
C GLY A 126 -3.53 11.78 11.61
N GLU A 127 -4.45 12.34 10.82
CA GLU A 127 -5.89 12.05 10.93
C GLU A 127 -6.18 10.57 10.66
N LEU A 128 -5.54 10.02 9.64
CA LEU A 128 -5.68 8.60 9.29
C LEU A 128 -5.20 7.71 10.44
N LEU A 129 -4.07 8.04 11.09
CA LEU A 129 -3.55 7.31 12.25
C LEU A 129 -4.55 7.32 13.41
N GLU A 130 -5.14 8.48 13.71
CA GLU A 130 -6.14 8.58 14.77
C GLU A 130 -7.38 7.72 14.48
N GLU A 131 -7.91 7.79 13.27
CA GLU A 131 -9.09 6.99 12.87
C GLU A 131 -8.79 5.48 12.89
N VAL A 132 -7.62 5.08 12.40
CA VAL A 132 -7.16 3.68 12.45
C VAL A 132 -7.02 3.20 13.90
N CYS A 133 -6.48 4.02 14.80
CA CYS A 133 -6.38 3.68 16.22
C CYS A 133 -7.75 3.54 16.87
N ARG A 134 -8.71 4.45 16.58
CA ARG A 134 -10.08 4.35 17.09
C ARG A 134 -10.78 3.07 16.61
N CYS A 135 -10.69 2.78 15.31
CA CYS A 135 -11.25 1.56 14.73
C CYS A 135 -10.62 0.30 15.31
N ALA A 136 -9.29 0.26 15.45
CA ALA A 136 -8.55 -0.85 16.06
C ALA A 136 -8.99 -1.10 17.50
N ASN A 137 -9.17 -0.03 18.30
CA ASN A 137 -9.66 -0.15 19.67
C ASN A 137 -11.11 -0.64 19.74
N ALA A 138 -11.98 -0.21 18.81
CA ALA A 138 -13.33 -0.71 18.70
C ALA A 138 -13.35 -2.22 18.38
N LEU A 139 -12.56 -2.67 17.41
CA LEU A 139 -12.41 -4.10 17.08
C LEU A 139 -11.93 -4.92 18.29
N LYS A 140 -10.93 -4.41 19.01
CA LYS A 140 -10.45 -5.05 20.25
C LYS A 140 -11.52 -5.14 21.34
N SER A 141 -12.35 -4.10 21.50
CA SER A 141 -13.46 -4.10 22.47
C SER A 141 -14.55 -5.12 22.11
N LEU A 142 -14.71 -5.45 20.83
CA LEU A 142 -15.57 -6.52 20.33
C LEU A 142 -14.92 -7.92 20.45
N GLY A 143 -13.70 -8.02 20.97
CA GLY A 143 -13.02 -9.28 21.20
C GLY A 143 -12.10 -9.75 20.07
N VAL A 144 -11.94 -8.96 18.99
CA VAL A 144 -11.05 -9.31 17.88
C VAL A 144 -9.58 -9.30 18.33
N ARG A 145 -8.84 -10.34 17.98
CA ARG A 145 -7.45 -10.58 18.37
C ARG A 145 -6.58 -10.93 17.17
N LYS A 146 -5.27 -10.96 17.40
CA LYS A 146 -4.30 -11.45 16.42
C LYS A 146 -4.67 -12.86 15.93
N GLY A 147 -4.74 -13.01 14.63
CA GLY A 147 -5.08 -14.28 13.97
C GLY A 147 -6.57 -14.45 13.64
N ASP A 148 -7.45 -13.59 14.17
CA ASP A 148 -8.85 -13.61 13.79
C ASP A 148 -9.03 -13.06 12.37
N VAL A 149 -10.16 -13.40 11.75
CA VAL A 149 -10.54 -12.93 10.41
C VAL A 149 -11.73 -11.99 10.51
N VAL A 150 -11.57 -10.79 9.96
CA VAL A 150 -12.62 -9.76 9.89
C VAL A 150 -13.08 -9.61 8.45
N THR A 151 -14.33 -9.95 8.16
CA THR A 151 -14.92 -9.72 6.84
C THR A 151 -15.36 -8.27 6.69
N LEU A 152 -14.88 -7.59 5.65
CA LEU A 152 -15.26 -6.22 5.31
C LEU A 152 -16.16 -6.25 4.08
N TYR A 153 -17.41 -5.76 4.22
CA TYR A 153 -18.37 -5.59 3.14
C TYR A 153 -18.80 -4.12 3.10
N MET A 154 -18.03 -3.32 2.38
CA MET A 154 -18.15 -1.86 2.34
C MET A 154 -17.98 -1.35 0.90
N GLY A 155 -18.52 -0.18 0.62
CA GLY A 155 -18.25 0.53 -0.63
C GLY A 155 -16.82 1.12 -0.66
N MET A 156 -16.49 1.79 -1.77
CA MET A 156 -15.20 2.50 -1.93
C MET A 156 -15.24 3.83 -1.17
N VAL A 157 -15.07 3.74 0.13
CA VAL A 157 -15.07 4.87 1.08
C VAL A 157 -13.79 4.87 1.92
N PRO A 158 -13.35 6.01 2.46
CA PRO A 158 -12.13 6.07 3.29
C PRO A 158 -12.15 5.10 4.47
N GLU A 159 -13.32 4.87 5.04
CA GLU A 159 -13.54 3.96 6.17
C GLU A 159 -13.15 2.51 5.84
N LEU A 160 -13.18 2.10 4.57
CA LEU A 160 -12.69 0.78 4.16
C LEU A 160 -11.18 0.66 4.37
N ALA A 161 -10.41 1.66 3.94
CA ALA A 161 -8.96 1.69 4.16
C ALA A 161 -8.61 1.75 5.65
N ILE A 162 -9.37 2.55 6.43
CA ILE A 162 -9.23 2.64 7.89
C ILE A 162 -9.46 1.27 8.53
N ALA A 163 -10.53 0.55 8.15
CA ALA A 163 -10.84 -0.77 8.70
C ALA A 163 -9.76 -1.81 8.33
N MET A 164 -9.24 -1.80 7.09
CA MET A 164 -8.15 -2.67 6.66
C MET A 164 -6.88 -2.43 7.47
N LEU A 165 -6.48 -1.17 7.63
CA LEU A 165 -5.31 -0.79 8.43
C LEU A 165 -5.51 -1.12 9.92
N ALA A 166 -6.71 -0.94 10.45
CA ALA A 166 -7.03 -1.29 11.84
C ALA A 166 -6.90 -2.79 12.11
N CYS A 167 -7.38 -3.64 11.18
CA CYS A 167 -7.17 -5.09 11.26
C CYS A 167 -5.69 -5.43 11.24
N ALA A 168 -4.93 -4.89 10.27
CA ALA A 168 -3.50 -5.11 10.18
C ALA A 168 -2.75 -4.67 11.45
N ARG A 169 -3.16 -3.53 12.04
CA ARG A 169 -2.58 -2.98 13.27
C ARG A 169 -2.67 -3.94 14.45
N ILE A 170 -3.80 -4.62 14.61
CA ILE A 170 -4.01 -5.60 15.70
C ILE A 170 -3.59 -7.03 15.33
N GLY A 171 -3.11 -7.25 14.11
CA GLY A 171 -2.69 -8.55 13.62
C GLY A 171 -3.84 -9.49 13.23
N ALA A 172 -5.02 -8.94 12.96
CA ALA A 172 -6.14 -9.66 12.39
C ALA A 172 -6.05 -9.67 10.85
N ALA A 173 -6.47 -10.75 10.22
CA ALA A 173 -6.64 -10.82 8.77
C ALA A 173 -7.94 -10.10 8.37
N HIS A 174 -7.97 -9.47 7.22
CA HIS A 174 -9.17 -8.85 6.69
C HIS A 174 -9.47 -9.34 5.28
#